data_15a8e55bfa456de524f111116861321c
#
_entry.id   15a8e55bfa456de524f111116861321c
#
_cell.length_a   1.000
_cell.length_b   1.000
_cell.length_c   1.000
_cell.angle_alpha   90.00
_cell.angle_beta   90.00
_cell.angle_gamma   90.00
#
_symmetry.space_group_name_H-M   'P 1'
#
loop_
_entity.id
_entity.type
_entity.pdbx_description
1 polymer ?
#
loop_
_entity_poly.entity_id
_entity_poly.type
_entity_poly.pdbx_seq_one_letter_code
_entity_poly.pdbx_strand_id
1 'polypeptide(L)'
;MTITKRVLTLQLNTNGVIAPLLKHLEECTNSVLFGLQAIELVSEIPPDLEIEDGFFKFQIGENDRSITEKKGLYKTWLLKKGFEDLVKGIEYSLREAYIYVSIISKSSELKTDEDFKRIFTSIRTQALRMHIPNMIEKIEPHLAKPWSYKNQILSINKGRTCLVHRNGLVTEKDI
;
A
#
# COMPACT_ATOMS: atom_id res chain seq x y z
N MET A 1 -26.53 38.11 -26.37
CA MET A 1 -25.61 37.68 -25.31
C MET A 1 -25.49 36.13 -25.37
N THR A 2 -24.44 35.61 -26.05
CA THR A 2 -24.31 34.18 -26.29
C THR A 2 -23.63 33.54 -25.09
N ILE A 3 -24.38 32.77 -24.29
CA ILE A 3 -23.85 32.03 -23.18
C ILE A 3 -23.17 30.77 -23.73
N THR A 4 -21.86 30.82 -23.85
CA THR A 4 -21.06 29.65 -24.22
C THR A 4 -21.04 28.70 -23.00
N LYS A 5 -21.82 27.62 -23.04
CA LYS A 5 -21.76 26.56 -22.06
C LYS A 5 -20.36 25.92 -22.13
N ARG A 6 -19.47 26.20 -21.17
CA ARG A 6 -18.24 25.43 -21.00
C ARG A 6 -18.64 24.02 -20.55
N VAL A 7 -18.37 23.04 -21.39
CA VAL A 7 -18.53 21.62 -21.04
C VAL A 7 -17.25 21.19 -20.36
N LEU A 8 -17.32 20.85 -19.08
CA LEU A 8 -16.21 20.27 -18.35
C LEU A 8 -16.02 18.83 -18.85
N THR A 9 -14.96 18.55 -19.58
CA THR A 9 -14.64 17.21 -20.06
C THR A 9 -13.65 16.58 -19.07
N LEU A 10 -14.10 15.60 -18.30
CA LEU A 10 -13.24 14.78 -17.43
C LEU A 10 -12.71 13.59 -18.23
N GLN A 11 -11.41 13.58 -18.48
CA GLN A 11 -10.73 12.38 -18.99
C GLN A 11 -10.19 11.57 -17.82
N LEU A 12 -10.82 10.43 -17.55
CA LEU A 12 -10.38 9.50 -16.50
C LEU A 12 -9.45 8.45 -17.13
N ASN A 13 -8.21 8.42 -16.66
CA ASN A 13 -7.21 7.48 -17.13
C ASN A 13 -7.01 6.36 -16.09
N THR A 14 -7.56 5.17 -16.33
CA THR A 14 -7.41 3.99 -15.48
C THR A 14 -5.95 3.54 -15.31
N ASN A 15 -5.07 3.88 -16.24
CA ASN A 15 -3.63 3.61 -16.11
C ASN A 15 -3.03 4.36 -14.93
N GLY A 16 -3.60 5.50 -14.51
CA GLY A 16 -3.20 6.22 -13.30
C GLY A 16 -3.39 5.42 -12.01
N VAL A 17 -4.26 4.40 -12.01
CA VAL A 17 -4.48 3.50 -10.87
C VAL A 17 -3.60 2.25 -10.97
N ILE A 18 -3.50 1.66 -12.16
CA ILE A 18 -2.88 0.35 -12.39
C ILE A 18 -1.36 0.45 -12.48
N ALA A 19 -0.83 1.40 -13.25
CA ALA A 19 0.62 1.51 -13.48
C ALA A 19 1.42 1.78 -12.19
N PRO A 20 1.01 2.68 -11.29
CA PRO A 20 1.68 2.85 -10.00
C PRO A 20 1.66 1.59 -9.13
N LEU A 21 0.56 0.82 -9.15
CA LEU A 21 0.49 -0.46 -8.43
C LEU A 21 1.49 -1.46 -8.97
N LEU A 22 1.51 -1.68 -10.28
CA LEU A 22 2.42 -2.64 -10.91
C LEU A 22 3.89 -2.27 -10.64
N LYS A 23 4.24 -0.99 -10.77
CA LYS A 23 5.57 -0.49 -10.44
C LYS A 23 5.92 -0.73 -8.98
N HIS A 24 5.01 -0.43 -8.05
CA HIS A 24 5.24 -0.65 -6.63
C HIS A 24 5.42 -2.13 -6.29
N LEU A 25 4.64 -3.03 -6.92
CA LEU A 25 4.78 -4.47 -6.75
C LEU A 25 6.15 -4.96 -7.24
N GLU A 26 6.59 -4.47 -8.39
CA GLU A 26 7.91 -4.80 -8.96
C GLU A 26 9.05 -4.32 -8.04
N GLU A 27 9.03 -3.07 -7.60
CA GLU A 27 10.03 -2.48 -6.71
C GLU A 27 10.09 -3.23 -5.37
N CYS A 28 8.93 -3.53 -4.76
CA CYS A 28 8.84 -4.28 -3.51
C CYS A 28 9.41 -5.70 -3.68
N THR A 29 9.02 -6.41 -4.74
CA THR A 29 9.50 -7.76 -5.02
C THR A 29 11.01 -7.78 -5.24
N ASN A 30 11.53 -6.88 -6.07
CA ASN A 30 12.96 -6.77 -6.35
C ASN A 30 13.77 -6.45 -5.09
N SER A 31 13.27 -5.55 -4.23
CA SER A 31 13.93 -5.21 -2.97
C SER A 31 14.01 -6.40 -2.01
N VAL A 32 12.93 -7.18 -1.89
CA VAL A 32 12.89 -8.38 -1.06
C VAL A 32 13.85 -9.45 -1.62
N LEU A 33 13.80 -9.73 -2.91
CA LEU A 33 14.68 -10.73 -3.56
C LEU A 33 16.16 -10.35 -3.43
N PHE A 34 16.49 -9.08 -3.70
CA PHE A 34 17.85 -8.57 -3.52
C PHE A 34 18.33 -8.75 -2.07
N GLY A 35 17.51 -8.34 -1.09
CA GLY A 35 17.84 -8.49 0.32
C GLY A 35 18.03 -9.95 0.75
N LEU A 36 17.18 -10.88 0.27
CA LEU A 36 17.33 -12.31 0.55
C LEU A 36 18.64 -12.86 -0.02
N GLN A 37 19.00 -12.49 -1.24
CA GLN A 37 20.28 -12.89 -1.86
C GLN A 37 21.48 -12.30 -1.11
N ALA A 38 21.42 -11.01 -0.74
CA ALA A 38 22.49 -10.36 -0.01
C ALA A 38 22.75 -11.03 1.36
N ILE A 39 21.68 -11.45 2.07
CA ILE A 39 21.81 -12.15 3.35
C ILE A 39 22.59 -13.47 3.18
N GLU A 40 22.37 -14.22 2.09
CA GLU A 40 23.09 -15.49 1.86
C GLU A 40 24.59 -15.28 1.66
N LEU A 41 25.00 -14.18 1.06
CA LEU A 41 26.40 -13.84 0.79
C LEU A 41 27.17 -13.40 2.04
N VAL A 42 26.48 -12.97 3.11
CA VAL A 42 27.13 -12.57 4.35
C VAL A 42 27.70 -13.82 5.06
N SER A 43 29.02 -13.94 5.17
CA SER A 43 29.68 -15.03 5.88
C SER A 43 29.97 -14.70 7.35
N GLU A 44 30.23 -13.41 7.63
CA GLU A 44 30.53 -12.90 8.97
C GLU A 44 30.03 -11.46 9.12
N ILE A 45 29.80 -11.04 10.36
CA ILE A 45 29.49 -9.64 10.69
C ILE A 45 30.62 -9.19 11.59
N PRO A 46 31.41 -8.17 11.19
CA PRO A 46 32.44 -7.61 12.03
C PRO A 46 31.86 -7.17 13.38
N PRO A 47 32.53 -7.49 14.51
CA PRO A 47 32.01 -7.16 15.84
C PRO A 47 31.91 -5.65 16.12
N ASP A 48 32.70 -4.87 15.39
CA ASP A 48 32.81 -3.40 15.47
C ASP A 48 32.09 -2.68 14.32
N LEU A 49 31.20 -3.37 13.61
CA LEU A 49 30.48 -2.76 12.51
C LEU A 49 29.51 -1.70 13.05
N GLU A 50 29.86 -0.44 12.86
CA GLU A 50 29.02 0.71 13.12
C GLU A 50 28.41 1.20 11.81
N ILE A 51 27.11 1.47 11.83
CA ILE A 51 26.40 2.14 10.73
C ILE A 51 25.93 3.48 11.26
N GLU A 52 26.40 4.55 10.64
CA GLU A 52 25.91 5.90 10.90
C GLU A 52 24.88 6.30 9.84
N ASP A 53 23.66 6.61 10.28
CA ASP A 53 22.62 7.20 9.44
C ASP A 53 22.12 8.48 10.13
N GLY A 54 22.66 9.61 9.70
CA GLY A 54 22.34 10.92 10.25
C GLY A 54 22.64 11.03 11.73
N PHE A 55 21.59 11.05 12.57
CA PHE A 55 21.72 11.15 14.03
C PHE A 55 21.83 9.81 14.76
N PHE A 56 21.74 8.70 14.05
CA PHE A 56 21.70 7.37 14.64
C PHE A 56 23.00 6.61 14.38
N LYS A 57 23.56 6.05 15.45
CA LYS A 57 24.66 5.08 15.40
C LYS A 57 24.09 3.70 15.75
N PHE A 58 24.29 2.73 14.87
CA PHE A 58 23.89 1.35 15.11
C PHE A 58 25.15 0.48 15.21
N GLN A 59 25.31 -0.19 16.34
CA GLN A 59 26.30 -1.26 16.50
C GLN A 59 25.66 -2.61 16.19
N ILE A 60 26.16 -3.29 15.17
CA ILE A 60 25.58 -4.56 14.68
C ILE A 60 26.32 -5.76 15.27
N GLY A 61 27.24 -5.62 16.17
CA GLY A 61 28.10 -6.71 16.63
C GLY A 61 27.81 -7.33 18.00
N GLU A 62 27.18 -6.61 18.89
CA GLU A 62 27.21 -6.88 20.33
C GLU A 62 26.25 -7.94 20.90
N ASN A 63 25.63 -8.80 20.11
CA ASN A 63 24.81 -9.85 20.71
C ASN A 63 25.36 -11.25 20.43
N ASP A 64 25.24 -12.15 21.43
CA ASP A 64 25.75 -13.53 21.43
C ASP A 64 25.12 -14.47 20.40
N ARG A 65 24.31 -13.92 19.47
CA ARG A 65 23.63 -14.74 18.45
C ARG A 65 24.58 -15.15 17.35
N SER A 66 24.49 -16.39 16.92
CA SER A 66 25.20 -16.90 15.77
C SER A 66 24.82 -16.15 14.49
N ILE A 67 25.70 -16.16 13.48
CA ILE A 67 25.42 -15.59 12.16
C ILE A 67 24.15 -16.20 11.53
N THR A 68 23.91 -17.48 11.74
CA THR A 68 22.71 -18.18 11.25
C THR A 68 21.44 -17.63 11.87
N GLU A 69 21.43 -17.38 13.19
CA GLU A 69 20.29 -16.77 13.88
C GLU A 69 20.04 -15.32 13.42
N LYS A 70 21.12 -14.53 13.27
CA LYS A 70 21.04 -13.17 12.75
C LYS A 70 20.44 -13.14 11.36
N LYS A 71 20.91 -14.02 10.45
CA LYS A 71 20.34 -14.19 9.11
C LYS A 71 18.85 -14.55 9.15
N GLY A 72 18.45 -15.49 10.00
CA GLY A 72 17.05 -15.90 10.17
C GLY A 72 16.15 -14.75 10.62
N LEU A 73 16.59 -13.98 11.60
CA LEU A 73 15.87 -12.80 12.08
C LEU A 73 15.72 -11.74 10.98
N TYR A 74 16.79 -11.46 10.24
CA TYR A 74 16.75 -10.46 9.18
C TYR A 74 15.88 -10.90 8.00
N LYS A 75 15.93 -12.18 7.59
CA LYS A 75 15.00 -12.75 6.58
C LYS A 75 13.54 -12.56 7.00
N THR A 76 13.22 -12.90 8.24
CA THR A 76 11.87 -12.75 8.78
C THR A 76 11.42 -11.29 8.75
N TRP A 77 12.29 -10.37 9.18
CA TRP A 77 12.03 -8.94 9.16
C TRP A 77 11.80 -8.44 7.72
N LEU A 78 12.66 -8.84 6.79
CA LEU A 78 12.60 -8.43 5.38
C LEU A 78 11.30 -8.90 4.71
N LEU A 79 10.91 -10.15 4.93
CA LEU A 79 9.66 -10.71 4.40
C LEU A 79 8.43 -10.00 5.00
N LYS A 80 8.45 -9.74 6.32
CA LYS A 80 7.39 -8.97 6.98
C LYS A 80 7.28 -7.57 6.38
N LYS A 81 8.40 -6.88 6.21
CA LYS A 81 8.45 -5.54 5.64
C LYS A 81 7.97 -5.50 4.19
N GLY A 82 8.42 -6.45 3.36
CA GLY A 82 7.96 -6.59 1.98
C GLY A 82 6.45 -6.82 1.91
N PHE A 83 5.90 -7.66 2.79
CA PHE A 83 4.46 -7.89 2.85
C PHE A 83 3.68 -6.62 3.28
N GLU A 84 4.18 -5.88 4.26
CA GLU A 84 3.57 -4.60 4.66
C GLU A 84 3.54 -3.60 3.51
N ASP A 85 4.62 -3.48 2.76
CA ASP A 85 4.72 -2.55 1.63
C ASP A 85 3.84 -3.00 0.45
N LEU A 86 3.72 -4.31 0.19
CA LEU A 86 2.76 -4.86 -0.76
C LEU A 86 1.33 -4.42 -0.42
N VAL A 87 0.92 -4.56 0.84
CA VAL A 87 -0.44 -4.18 1.27
C VAL A 87 -0.67 -2.68 1.16
N LYS A 88 0.35 -1.86 1.43
CA LYS A 88 0.27 -0.40 1.20
C LYS A 88 0.04 -0.05 -0.27
N GLY A 89 0.69 -0.77 -1.20
CA GLY A 89 0.46 -0.61 -2.64
C GLY A 89 -0.99 -0.90 -3.03
N ILE A 90 -1.54 -2.00 -2.51
CA ILE A 90 -2.95 -2.36 -2.70
C ILE A 90 -3.86 -1.27 -2.11
N GLU A 91 -3.60 -0.82 -0.88
CA GLU A 91 -4.38 0.23 -0.23
C GLU A 91 -4.37 1.54 -1.03
N TYR A 92 -3.20 1.94 -1.54
CA TYR A 92 -3.09 3.12 -2.39
C TYR A 92 -3.96 2.98 -3.65
N SER A 93 -3.88 1.85 -4.35
CA SER A 93 -4.66 1.64 -5.58
C SER A 93 -6.16 1.60 -5.34
N LEU A 94 -6.59 1.00 -4.23
CA LEU A 94 -8.00 1.04 -3.82
C LEU A 94 -8.48 2.47 -3.53
N ARG A 95 -7.62 3.28 -2.91
CA ARG A 95 -7.90 4.69 -2.63
C ARG A 95 -8.11 5.49 -3.91
N GLU A 96 -7.21 5.31 -4.88
CA GLU A 96 -7.35 5.95 -6.18
C GLU A 96 -8.61 5.48 -6.91
N ALA A 97 -8.89 4.17 -6.93
CA ALA A 97 -10.11 3.62 -7.51
C ALA A 97 -11.38 4.21 -6.85
N TYR A 98 -11.39 4.32 -5.51
CA TYR A 98 -12.50 4.94 -4.79
C TYR A 98 -12.68 6.41 -5.18
N ILE A 99 -11.60 7.18 -5.30
CA ILE A 99 -11.66 8.57 -5.75
C ILE A 99 -12.30 8.65 -7.14
N TYR A 100 -11.87 7.78 -8.07
CA TYR A 100 -12.41 7.73 -9.43
C TYR A 100 -13.91 7.46 -9.46
N VAL A 101 -14.37 6.38 -8.81
CA VAL A 101 -15.81 6.03 -8.82
C VAL A 101 -16.65 7.10 -8.14
N SER A 102 -16.12 7.73 -7.09
CA SER A 102 -16.80 8.81 -6.36
C SER A 102 -16.94 10.09 -7.20
N ILE A 103 -15.92 10.44 -8.00
CA ILE A 103 -15.99 11.57 -8.92
C ILE A 103 -17.02 11.30 -10.03
N ILE A 104 -17.00 10.08 -10.60
CA ILE A 104 -17.97 9.69 -11.63
C ILE A 104 -19.40 9.76 -11.09
N SER A 105 -19.65 9.25 -9.89
CA SER A 105 -20.98 9.25 -9.29
C SER A 105 -21.50 10.66 -8.98
N LYS A 106 -20.61 11.65 -8.81
CA LYS A 106 -20.92 13.04 -8.57
C LYS A 106 -20.78 13.94 -9.81
N SER A 107 -20.63 13.36 -10.99
CA SER A 107 -20.41 14.12 -12.24
C SER A 107 -21.50 15.15 -12.53
N SER A 108 -22.75 14.89 -12.14
CA SER A 108 -23.88 15.84 -12.27
C SER A 108 -23.74 17.10 -11.40
N GLU A 109 -22.94 17.04 -10.34
CA GLU A 109 -22.67 18.15 -9.42
C GLU A 109 -21.50 19.02 -9.90
N LEU A 110 -20.71 18.53 -10.85
CA LEU A 110 -19.49 19.19 -11.38
C LEU A 110 -19.87 20.19 -12.48
N LYS A 111 -20.20 21.42 -12.10
CA LYS A 111 -20.59 22.48 -13.06
C LYS A 111 -19.47 23.48 -13.31
N THR A 112 -18.60 23.70 -12.34
CA THR A 112 -17.50 24.67 -12.38
C THR A 112 -16.18 24.02 -11.92
N ASP A 113 -15.06 24.68 -12.19
CA ASP A 113 -13.74 24.27 -11.68
C ASP A 113 -13.70 24.32 -10.13
N GLU A 114 -14.40 25.27 -9.52
CA GLU A 114 -14.54 25.39 -8.07
C GLU A 114 -15.31 24.21 -7.48
N ASP A 115 -16.40 23.78 -8.12
CA ASP A 115 -17.14 22.58 -7.71
C ASP A 115 -16.25 21.36 -7.78
N PHE A 116 -15.48 21.19 -8.87
CA PHE A 116 -14.53 20.10 -9.00
C PHE A 116 -13.50 20.09 -7.86
N LYS A 117 -12.83 21.22 -7.61
CA LYS A 117 -11.82 21.32 -6.53
C LYS A 117 -12.41 20.99 -5.16
N ARG A 118 -13.59 21.53 -4.86
CA ARG A 118 -14.29 21.30 -3.59
C ARG A 118 -14.65 19.83 -3.41
N ILE A 119 -15.27 19.22 -4.42
CA ILE A 119 -15.73 17.83 -4.39
C ILE A 119 -14.52 16.87 -4.37
N PHE A 120 -13.51 17.11 -5.19
CA PHE A 120 -12.28 16.31 -5.23
C PHE A 120 -11.56 16.33 -3.89
N THR A 121 -11.38 17.51 -3.28
CA THR A 121 -10.72 17.64 -1.97
C THR A 121 -11.49 16.90 -0.88
N SER A 122 -12.82 16.99 -0.89
CA SER A 122 -13.68 16.27 0.05
C SER A 122 -13.54 14.75 -0.08
N ILE A 123 -13.64 14.23 -1.32
CA ILE A 123 -13.49 12.79 -1.61
C ILE A 123 -12.10 12.31 -1.22
N ARG A 124 -11.04 13.04 -1.58
CA ARG A 124 -9.66 12.69 -1.24
C ARG A 124 -9.44 12.65 0.28
N THR A 125 -9.96 13.62 1.01
CA THR A 125 -9.87 13.64 2.47
C THR A 125 -10.59 12.45 3.09
N GLN A 126 -11.75 12.08 2.57
CA GLN A 126 -12.48 10.89 3.00
C GLN A 126 -11.71 9.62 2.68
N ALA A 127 -11.15 9.49 1.48
CA ALA A 127 -10.36 8.35 1.04
C ALA A 127 -9.13 8.10 1.93
N LEU A 128 -8.45 9.15 2.38
CA LEU A 128 -7.29 9.06 3.28
C LEU A 128 -7.61 8.46 4.66
N ARG A 129 -8.87 8.51 5.08
CA ARG A 129 -9.34 8.00 6.37
C ARG A 129 -9.99 6.61 6.28
N MET A 130 -10.18 6.09 5.06
CA MET A 130 -10.81 4.79 4.85
C MET A 130 -9.82 3.64 4.98
N HIS A 131 -10.30 2.55 5.57
CA HIS A 131 -9.63 1.26 5.57
C HIS A 131 -10.03 0.42 4.35
N ILE A 132 -9.20 -0.55 3.99
CA ILE A 132 -9.40 -1.42 2.82
C ILE A 132 -10.83 -2.00 2.74
N PRO A 133 -11.44 -2.60 3.80
CA PRO A 133 -12.80 -3.13 3.72
C PRO A 133 -13.83 -2.08 3.28
N ASN A 134 -13.76 -0.88 3.86
CA ASN A 134 -14.70 0.19 3.55
C ASN A 134 -14.52 0.73 2.12
N MET A 135 -13.28 0.79 1.62
CA MET A 135 -13.01 1.16 0.22
C MET A 135 -13.62 0.14 -0.75
N ILE A 136 -13.43 -1.15 -0.48
CA ILE A 136 -14.01 -2.25 -1.28
C ILE A 136 -15.53 -2.14 -1.32
N GLU A 137 -16.17 -1.98 -0.17
CA GLU A 137 -17.62 -1.84 -0.06
C GLU A 137 -18.18 -0.66 -0.88
N LYS A 138 -17.42 0.45 -0.92
CA LYS A 138 -17.81 1.65 -1.68
C LYS A 138 -17.54 1.54 -3.18
N ILE A 139 -16.52 0.78 -3.59
CA ILE A 139 -16.17 0.58 -5.01
C ILE A 139 -17.07 -0.46 -5.65
N GLU A 140 -17.37 -1.56 -4.96
CA GLU A 140 -18.06 -2.74 -5.50
C GLU A 140 -19.38 -2.44 -6.25
N PRO A 141 -20.28 -1.55 -5.76
CA PRO A 141 -21.52 -1.20 -6.46
C PRO A 141 -21.31 -0.54 -7.84
N HIS A 142 -20.12 -0.03 -8.11
CA HIS A 142 -19.78 0.63 -9.37
C HIS A 142 -19.08 -0.28 -10.38
N LEU A 143 -18.85 -1.55 -10.01
CA LEU A 143 -18.22 -2.51 -10.91
C LEU A 143 -19.27 -3.17 -11.81
N ALA A 144 -18.90 -3.36 -13.09
CA ALA A 144 -19.77 -4.08 -14.05
C ALA A 144 -19.95 -5.56 -13.71
N LYS A 145 -19.04 -6.14 -12.93
CA LYS A 145 -19.09 -7.53 -12.45
C LYS A 145 -18.62 -7.58 -10.99
N PRO A 146 -19.11 -8.56 -10.19
CA PRO A 146 -18.62 -8.78 -8.84
C PRO A 146 -17.11 -8.95 -8.81
N TRP A 147 -16.48 -8.45 -7.75
CA TRP A 147 -15.03 -8.49 -7.63
C TRP A 147 -14.53 -9.88 -7.24
N SER A 148 -13.94 -10.59 -8.18
CA SER A 148 -13.50 -11.99 -8.00
C SER A 148 -12.45 -12.16 -6.90
N TYR A 149 -11.63 -11.14 -6.63
CA TYR A 149 -10.52 -11.20 -5.65
C TYR A 149 -10.79 -10.49 -4.32
N LYS A 150 -12.04 -10.13 -4.06
CA LYS A 150 -12.46 -9.43 -2.83
C LYS A 150 -11.97 -10.14 -1.56
N ASN A 151 -12.29 -11.44 -1.47
CA ASN A 151 -11.96 -12.23 -0.27
C ASN A 151 -10.44 -12.37 -0.07
N GLN A 152 -9.68 -12.49 -1.17
CA GLN A 152 -8.21 -12.57 -1.12
C GLN A 152 -7.63 -11.26 -0.58
N ILE A 153 -8.09 -10.10 -1.06
CA ILE A 153 -7.62 -8.79 -0.58
C ILE A 153 -7.97 -8.60 0.90
N LEU A 154 -9.17 -8.99 1.32
CA LEU A 154 -9.57 -8.93 2.73
C LEU A 154 -8.71 -9.84 3.61
N SER A 155 -8.39 -11.06 3.13
CA SER A 155 -7.49 -11.98 3.83
C SER A 155 -6.06 -11.43 3.93
N ILE A 156 -5.54 -10.83 2.87
CA ILE A 156 -4.23 -10.15 2.87
C ILE A 156 -4.22 -9.02 3.92
N ASN A 157 -5.28 -8.21 3.98
CA ASN A 157 -5.40 -7.14 4.97
C ASN A 157 -5.47 -7.66 6.42
N LYS A 158 -6.19 -8.75 6.66
CA LYS A 158 -6.19 -9.43 7.97
C LYS A 158 -4.80 -9.95 8.32
N GLY A 159 -4.10 -10.59 7.39
CA GLY A 159 -2.72 -11.06 7.56
C GLY A 159 -1.77 -9.93 7.94
N ARG A 160 -1.87 -8.76 7.29
CA ARG A 160 -1.10 -7.57 7.66
C ARG A 160 -1.38 -7.15 9.10
N THR A 161 -2.64 -7.06 9.47
CA THR A 161 -3.04 -6.65 10.83
C THR A 161 -2.45 -7.59 11.89
N CYS A 162 -2.50 -8.89 11.64
CA CYS A 162 -1.90 -9.91 12.50
C CYS A 162 -0.37 -9.72 12.62
N LEU A 163 0.33 -9.58 11.50
CA LEU A 163 1.78 -9.44 11.47
C LEU A 163 2.28 -8.14 12.13
N VAL A 164 1.60 -7.03 11.89
CA VAL A 164 2.04 -5.70 12.35
C VAL A 164 1.71 -5.47 13.83
N HIS A 165 0.47 -5.78 14.22
CA HIS A 165 -0.02 -5.41 15.56
C HIS A 165 0.10 -6.53 16.59
N ARG A 166 0.30 -7.78 16.16
CA ARG A 166 0.31 -8.95 17.05
C ARG A 166 1.54 -9.83 16.87
N ASN A 167 2.58 -9.36 16.21
CA ASN A 167 3.79 -10.13 15.93
C ASN A 167 3.54 -11.51 15.30
N GLY A 168 2.48 -11.64 14.51
CA GLY A 168 2.10 -12.89 13.84
C GLY A 168 1.22 -13.83 14.68
N LEU A 169 0.80 -13.44 15.89
CA LEU A 169 -0.14 -14.23 16.67
C LEU A 169 -1.54 -14.14 16.07
N VAL A 170 -2.04 -15.27 15.60
CA VAL A 170 -3.41 -15.43 15.07
C VAL A 170 -4.36 -15.62 16.25
N THR A 171 -5.45 -14.86 16.29
CA THR A 171 -6.51 -14.96 17.28
C THR A 171 -7.84 -15.30 16.60
N GLU A 172 -8.86 -15.68 17.39
CA GLU A 172 -10.20 -15.96 16.88
C GLU A 172 -10.81 -14.78 16.06
N LYS A 173 -10.33 -13.55 16.29
CA LYS A 173 -10.77 -12.37 15.52
C LYS A 173 -10.16 -12.28 14.13
N ASP A 174 -9.19 -13.11 13.82
CA ASP A 174 -8.47 -13.13 12.55
C ASP A 174 -9.02 -14.21 11.61
N ILE A 175 -9.80 -15.14 12.12
CA ILE A 175 -10.46 -16.22 11.40
C ILE A 175 -11.88 -15.78 11.02
#